data_585a4650916ac5bd15a4976e69a9df41
#
_entry.id   585a4650916ac5bd15a4976e69a9df41
#
_cell.length_a   1.000
_cell.length_b   1.000
_cell.length_c   1.000
_cell.angle_alpha   90.00
_cell.angle_beta   90.00
_cell.angle_gamma   90.00
#
_symmetry.space_group_name_H-M   'P 1'
#
loop_
_entity.id
_entity.type
_entity.pdbx_description
1 polymer ?
#
loop_
_entity_poly.entity_id
_entity_poly.type
_entity_poly.pdbx_seq_one_letter_code
_entity_poly.pdbx_strand_id
1 'polypeptide(L)'
;MPYISFKSNHKLTLRHEYTIKSKSGELISLIPGKTEKALMIHMEDDQIMYFKGEETPCMMIEINLYKSAEFDDKKKLTEAMIQMIHETTKIEADNIYVIFHEFDHWGLNQTLI
;
A
#
# COMPACT_ATOMS: atom_id res chain seq x y z
N MET A 1 -6.20 -11.51 5.01
CA MET A 1 -5.42 -11.73 3.78
C MET A 1 -5.36 -10.47 2.97
N PRO A 2 -4.38 -9.65 3.20
CA PRO A 2 -4.17 -8.47 2.39
C PRO A 2 -2.95 -8.61 1.48
N TYR A 3 -3.01 -7.90 0.36
CA TYR A 3 -1.89 -7.75 -0.55
C TYR A 3 -1.77 -6.28 -0.89
N ILE A 4 -0.60 -5.67 -0.63
CA ILE A 4 -0.37 -4.26 -0.90
C ILE A 4 0.72 -4.13 -1.95
N SER A 5 0.43 -3.37 -3.01
CA SER A 5 1.37 -3.06 -4.07
C SER A 5 1.70 -1.58 -4.04
N PHE A 6 2.99 -1.27 -4.04
CA PHE A 6 3.52 0.09 -4.09
C PHE A 6 4.20 0.29 -5.43
N LYS A 7 3.72 1.22 -6.24
CA LYS A 7 4.32 1.53 -7.55
C LYS A 7 4.71 3.00 -7.59
N SER A 8 5.96 3.28 -7.92
CA SER A 8 6.47 4.66 -7.93
C SER A 8 7.46 4.86 -9.08
N ASN A 9 7.52 6.10 -9.56
CA ASN A 9 8.59 6.52 -10.47
C ASN A 9 9.83 6.97 -9.70
N HIS A 10 9.73 7.12 -8.38
CA HIS A 10 10.83 7.51 -7.51
C HIS A 10 11.63 6.27 -7.11
N LYS A 11 12.96 6.38 -7.12
CA LYS A 11 13.81 5.26 -6.72
C LYS A 11 13.76 5.07 -5.22
N LEU A 12 13.60 3.82 -4.78
CA LEU A 12 13.58 3.47 -3.35
C LEU A 12 14.94 2.91 -2.94
N THR A 13 15.45 3.39 -1.82
CA THR A 13 16.68 2.82 -1.23
C THR A 13 16.32 1.58 -0.42
N LEU A 14 17.32 0.79 -0.02
CA LEU A 14 17.09 -0.35 0.87
C LEU A 14 16.44 0.07 2.19
N ARG A 15 16.83 1.24 2.69
CA ARG A 15 16.22 1.79 3.91
C ARG A 15 14.76 2.11 3.70
N HIS A 16 14.40 2.68 2.55
CA HIS A 16 13.00 2.93 2.20
C HIS A 16 12.21 1.63 2.18
N GLU A 17 12.73 0.61 1.49
CA GLU A 17 12.06 -0.69 1.38
C GLU A 17 11.81 -1.31 2.75
N TYR A 18 12.82 -1.30 3.63
CA TYR A 18 12.69 -1.85 4.97
C TYR A 18 11.63 -1.11 5.78
N THR A 19 11.67 0.23 5.75
CA THR A 19 10.71 1.06 6.50
C THR A 19 9.29 0.85 6.00
N ILE A 20 9.09 0.84 4.70
CA ILE A 20 7.77 0.62 4.09
C ILE A 20 7.24 -0.75 4.49
N LYS A 21 8.06 -1.78 4.41
CA LYS A 21 7.69 -3.14 4.79
C LYS A 21 7.30 -3.20 6.27
N SER A 22 8.13 -2.67 7.15
CA SER A 22 7.90 -2.74 8.61
C SER A 22 6.67 -1.92 9.03
N LYS A 23 6.55 -0.71 8.52
CA LYS A 23 5.42 0.15 8.87
C LYS A 23 4.11 -0.37 8.29
N SER A 24 4.13 -0.88 7.07
CA SER A 24 2.93 -1.47 6.47
C SER A 24 2.44 -2.67 7.28
N GLY A 25 3.36 -3.48 7.80
CA GLY A 25 3.01 -4.60 8.67
C GLY A 25 2.31 -4.16 9.94
N GLU A 26 2.73 -3.03 10.52
CA GLU A 26 2.06 -2.46 11.68
C GLU A 26 0.70 -1.86 11.30
N LEU A 27 0.66 -1.07 10.22
CA LEU A 27 -0.52 -0.31 9.83
C LEU A 27 -1.69 -1.17 9.34
N ILE A 28 -1.40 -2.35 8.75
CA ILE A 28 -2.48 -3.18 8.21
C ILE A 28 -3.48 -3.61 9.29
N SER A 29 -3.05 -3.64 10.55
CA SER A 29 -3.94 -3.99 11.66
C SER A 29 -4.99 -2.93 11.95
N LEU A 30 -4.91 -1.75 11.31
CA LEU A 30 -5.99 -0.77 11.37
C LEU A 30 -7.27 -1.31 10.71
N ILE A 31 -7.13 -2.28 9.81
CA ILE A 31 -8.27 -3.02 9.28
C ILE A 31 -8.52 -4.20 10.21
N PRO A 32 -9.66 -4.26 10.90
CA PRO A 32 -9.93 -5.33 11.85
C PRO A 32 -9.76 -6.72 11.23
N GLY A 33 -9.06 -7.60 11.95
CA GLY A 33 -8.83 -8.97 11.50
C GLY A 33 -7.66 -9.14 10.54
N LYS A 34 -6.98 -8.08 10.14
CA LYS A 34 -5.81 -8.16 9.26
C LYS A 34 -4.54 -8.04 10.08
N THR A 35 -3.54 -8.85 9.74
CA THR A 35 -2.26 -8.83 10.45
C THR A 35 -1.10 -8.99 9.47
N GLU A 36 0.09 -8.62 9.93
CA GLU A 36 1.32 -8.76 9.14
C GLU A 36 1.58 -10.20 8.69
N LYS A 37 1.18 -11.17 9.49
CA LYS A 37 1.43 -12.59 9.20
C LYS A 37 0.82 -13.05 7.88
N ALA A 38 -0.26 -12.43 7.45
CA ALA A 38 -0.92 -12.77 6.19
C ALA A 38 -0.72 -11.72 5.12
N LEU A 39 0.07 -10.68 5.40
CA LEU A 39 0.28 -9.56 4.47
C LEU A 39 1.35 -9.90 3.45
N MET A 40 1.01 -9.75 2.17
CA MET A 40 1.95 -9.82 1.07
C MET A 40 2.21 -8.40 0.58
N ILE A 41 3.47 -8.04 0.39
CA ILE A 41 3.87 -6.70 -0.05
C ILE A 41 4.70 -6.82 -1.32
N HIS A 42 4.39 -5.98 -2.29
CA HIS A 42 5.15 -5.86 -3.53
C HIS A 42 5.51 -4.40 -3.74
N MET A 43 6.77 -4.12 -4.11
CA MET A 43 7.25 -2.77 -4.39
C MET A 43 7.88 -2.73 -5.76
N GLU A 44 7.47 -1.75 -6.56
CA GLU A 44 8.07 -1.49 -7.86
C GLU A 44 8.49 -0.01 -7.88
N ASP A 45 9.78 0.26 -7.88
CA ASP A 45 10.30 1.62 -7.99
C ASP A 45 10.80 1.91 -9.40
N ASP A 46 11.19 3.15 -9.63
CA ASP A 46 11.84 3.57 -10.87
C ASP A 46 10.98 3.25 -12.11
N GLN A 47 9.67 3.33 -11.97
CA GLN A 47 8.72 3.04 -13.04
C GLN A 47 8.45 4.30 -13.88
N ILE A 48 7.96 4.10 -15.10
CA ILE A 48 7.54 5.20 -15.94
C ILE A 48 6.12 5.59 -15.52
N MET A 49 6.02 6.73 -14.83
CA MET A 49 4.74 7.24 -14.33
C MET A 49 4.70 8.75 -14.48
N TYR A 50 3.56 9.25 -14.88
CA TYR A 50 3.32 10.69 -14.98
C TYR A 50 2.22 11.10 -14.01
N PHE A 51 2.39 12.22 -13.37
CA PHE A 51 1.40 12.77 -12.45
C PHE A 51 1.32 14.27 -12.67
N LYS A 52 0.10 14.79 -12.80
CA LYS A 52 -0.14 16.20 -13.14
C LYS A 52 0.53 16.60 -14.46
N GLY A 53 0.58 15.68 -15.41
CA GLY A 53 1.13 15.90 -16.74
C GLY A 53 2.66 15.86 -16.85
N GLU A 54 3.35 15.51 -15.77
CA GLU A 54 4.82 15.51 -15.72
C GLU A 54 5.33 14.25 -15.03
N GLU A 55 6.64 14.00 -15.10
CA GLU A 55 7.28 12.92 -14.38
C GLU A 55 7.55 13.31 -12.92
N THR A 56 6.58 13.98 -12.30
CA THR A 56 6.66 14.37 -10.90
C THR A 56 6.75 13.13 -10.02
N PRO A 57 7.61 13.11 -8.99
CA PRO A 57 7.67 11.97 -8.06
C PRO A 57 6.29 11.68 -7.49
N CYS A 58 5.85 10.44 -7.65
CA CYS A 58 4.51 10.02 -7.23
C CYS A 58 4.49 8.54 -6.86
N MET A 59 3.41 8.12 -6.23
CA MET A 59 3.23 6.72 -5.86
C MET A 59 1.76 6.33 -5.93
N MET A 60 1.50 5.13 -6.45
CA MET A 60 0.20 4.48 -6.39
C MET A 60 0.30 3.33 -5.40
N ILE A 61 -0.56 3.32 -4.39
CA ILE A 61 -0.67 2.23 -3.43
C ILE A 61 -1.97 1.51 -3.68
N GLU A 62 -1.89 0.21 -3.98
CA GLU A 62 -3.05 -0.63 -4.21
C GLU A 62 -3.19 -1.59 -3.04
N ILE A 63 -4.30 -1.50 -2.33
CA ILE A 63 -4.58 -2.33 -1.16
C ILE A 63 -5.68 -3.32 -1.53
N ASN A 64 -5.32 -4.59 -1.57
CA ASN A 64 -6.21 -5.68 -1.96
C ASN A 64 -6.61 -6.45 -0.71
N LEU A 65 -7.90 -6.60 -0.48
CA LEU A 65 -8.44 -7.23 0.72
C LEU A 65 -9.39 -8.36 0.35
N TYR A 66 -9.35 -9.42 1.15
CA TYR A 66 -10.39 -10.43 1.14
C TYR A 66 -11.57 -9.92 1.94
N LYS A 67 -12.75 -9.88 1.33
CA LYS A 67 -13.97 -9.31 1.86
C LYS A 67 -13.88 -7.78 2.02
N SER A 68 -14.99 -7.16 2.32
CA SER A 68 -15.07 -5.70 2.45
C SER A 68 -14.69 -5.25 3.86
N ALA A 69 -14.17 -4.04 3.94
CA ALA A 69 -13.87 -3.37 5.20
C ALA A 69 -14.72 -2.10 5.30
N GLU A 70 -14.91 -1.61 6.52
CA GLU A 70 -15.65 -0.39 6.76
C GLU A 70 -14.89 0.83 6.20
N PHE A 71 -15.65 1.80 5.70
CA PHE A 71 -15.05 3.01 5.12
C PHE A 71 -14.11 3.71 6.12
N ASP A 72 -14.54 3.87 7.37
CA ASP A 72 -13.73 4.59 8.36
C ASP A 72 -12.40 3.91 8.63
N ASP A 73 -12.36 2.58 8.64
CA ASP A 73 -11.12 1.83 8.82
C ASP A 73 -10.21 1.99 7.62
N LYS A 74 -10.77 1.93 6.41
CA LYS A 74 -10.01 2.16 5.18
C LYS A 74 -9.47 3.59 5.12
N LYS A 75 -10.25 4.57 5.57
CA LYS A 75 -9.81 5.96 5.62
C LYS A 75 -8.64 6.14 6.56
N LYS A 76 -8.69 5.54 7.75
CA LYS A 76 -7.58 5.60 8.70
C LYS A 76 -6.32 4.98 8.12
N LEU A 77 -6.43 3.82 7.48
CA LEU A 77 -5.30 3.17 6.85
C LEU A 77 -4.74 4.01 5.73
N THR A 78 -5.60 4.61 4.91
CA THR A 78 -5.17 5.49 3.81
C THR A 78 -4.36 6.66 4.32
N GLU A 79 -4.88 7.37 5.32
CA GLU A 79 -4.19 8.54 5.90
C GLU A 79 -2.84 8.15 6.49
N ALA A 80 -2.80 7.04 7.21
CA ALA A 80 -1.56 6.56 7.82
C ALA A 80 -0.53 6.12 6.77
N MET A 81 -0.98 5.45 5.70
CA MET A 81 -0.10 5.03 4.61
C MET A 81 0.51 6.22 3.89
N ILE A 82 -0.31 7.20 3.53
CA ILE A 82 0.19 8.40 2.85
C ILE A 82 1.21 9.12 3.71
N GLN A 83 0.93 9.29 4.99
CA GLN A 83 1.84 9.94 5.91
C GLN A 83 3.16 9.17 6.02
N MET A 84 3.07 7.86 6.12
CA MET A 84 4.26 7.00 6.23
C MET A 84 5.13 7.10 4.98
N ILE A 85 4.54 7.02 3.79
CA ILE A 85 5.28 7.13 2.54
C ILE A 85 5.90 8.52 2.40
N HIS A 86 5.15 9.57 2.71
CA HIS A 86 5.66 10.94 2.64
C HIS A 86 6.88 11.12 3.55
N GLU A 87 6.78 10.68 4.80
CA GLU A 87 7.89 10.81 5.76
C GLU A 87 9.10 9.99 5.34
N THR A 88 8.89 8.81 4.78
CA THR A 88 9.96 7.89 4.41
C THR A 88 10.68 8.33 3.13
N THR A 89 9.93 8.66 2.08
CA THR A 89 10.49 8.89 0.75
C THR A 89 10.59 10.36 0.37
N LYS A 90 9.91 11.23 1.10
CA LYS A 90 9.79 12.67 0.79
C LYS A 90 8.96 12.95 -0.47
N ILE A 91 8.30 11.95 -1.04
CA ILE A 91 7.30 12.20 -2.07
C ILE A 91 6.20 13.06 -1.46
N GLU A 92 5.78 14.10 -2.18
CA GLU A 92 4.71 14.98 -1.69
C GLU A 92 3.45 14.18 -1.40
N ALA A 93 2.82 14.43 -0.24
CA ALA A 93 1.63 13.67 0.16
C ALA A 93 0.51 13.74 -0.89
N ASP A 94 0.35 14.90 -1.54
CA ASP A 94 -0.67 15.09 -2.58
C ASP A 94 -0.36 14.29 -3.85
N ASN A 95 0.82 13.72 -3.97
CA ASN A 95 1.24 12.93 -5.13
C ASN A 95 1.17 11.42 -4.84
N ILE A 96 0.49 11.04 -3.79
CA ILE A 96 0.32 9.65 -3.40
C ILE A 96 -1.16 9.31 -3.46
N TYR A 97 -1.50 8.33 -4.31
CA TYR A 97 -2.86 7.81 -4.41
C TYR A 97 -2.94 6.45 -3.74
N VAL A 98 -4.09 6.17 -3.15
CA VAL A 98 -4.39 4.87 -2.54
C VAL A 98 -5.71 4.39 -3.11
N ILE A 99 -5.74 3.16 -3.59
CA ILE A 99 -6.98 2.54 -4.03
C ILE A 99 -7.17 1.22 -3.29
N PHE A 100 -8.42 0.81 -3.13
CA PHE A 100 -8.78 -0.45 -2.50
C PHE A 100 -9.49 -1.35 -3.49
N HIS A 101 -9.08 -2.63 -3.50
CA HIS A 101 -9.78 -3.69 -4.22
C HIS A 101 -10.24 -4.69 -3.18
N GLU A 102 -11.52 -4.99 -3.17
CA GLU A 102 -12.11 -5.92 -2.21
C GLU A 102 -12.69 -7.11 -2.96
N PHE A 103 -12.33 -8.32 -2.53
CA PHE A 103 -12.66 -9.54 -3.24
C PHE A 103 -13.50 -10.47 -2.38
N ASP A 104 -14.49 -11.11 -3.00
CA ASP A 104 -15.32 -12.11 -2.32
C ASP A 104 -14.61 -13.44 -2.16
N HIS A 105 -13.60 -13.71 -2.98
CA HIS A 105 -12.87 -14.97 -2.99
C HIS A 105 -11.37 -14.71 -2.98
N TRP A 106 -10.64 -15.66 -2.39
CA TRP A 106 -9.20 -15.53 -2.27
C TRP A 106 -8.57 -16.92 -2.30
N GLY A 107 -7.53 -17.10 -3.11
CA GLY A 107 -6.77 -18.35 -3.16
C GLY A 107 -5.70 -18.35 -2.09
N LEU A 108 -5.73 -19.32 -1.18
CA LEU A 108 -4.71 -19.48 -0.15
C LEU A 108 -4.78 -20.92 0.36
N ASN A 109 -3.70 -21.36 1.00
CA ASN A 109 -3.60 -22.71 1.56
C ASN A 109 -4.02 -23.78 0.53
N GLN A 110 -3.59 -23.58 -0.72
CA GLN A 110 -3.80 -24.49 -1.86
C GLN A 110 -5.27 -24.67 -2.25
N THR A 111 -6.14 -23.74 -1.90
CA THR A 111 -7.55 -23.80 -2.26
C THR A 111 -8.10 -22.39 -2.48
N LEU A 112 -9.37 -22.30 -2.74
CA LEU A 112 -10.10 -21.04 -2.91
C LEU A 112 -11.19 -20.96 -1.83
N ILE A 113 -11.28 -19.84 -1.19
CA ILE A 113 -12.33 -19.59 -0.21
C ILE A 113 -13.31 -18.54 -0.69
#